data_4b383c47eaade31d25e4cff5dc372a80
#
_entry.id   4b383c47eaade31d25e4cff5dc372a80
#
_cell.length_a   1.000
_cell.length_b   1.000
_cell.length_c   1.000
_cell.angle_alpha   90.00
_cell.angle_beta   90.00
_cell.angle_gamma   90.00
#
_symmetry.space_group_name_H-M   'P 1'
#
loop_
_entity.id
_entity.type
_entity.pdbx_description
1 polymer ?
#
loop_
_entity_poly.entity_id
_entity_poly.type
_entity_poly.pdbx_seq_one_letter_code
_entity_poly.pdbx_strand_id
1 'polypeptide(L)'
;LNYPPKAPQGSRRGQSVTDKARIHPEGFVLPRLETGPQRSTVESHGPAARIWLSSVYGLQLRGWQAYALDRALEYYPETGELCWPTVVLTVARQSGKSVLSRAICMWRLHHAELFGEPQTILHVANKRSTAMEVMRPAGIWAVEKYGKQAARWGNERAGIELPSGDRWLIHAANDSAGVGFSINMAFLDEAWSIPSQVFMGAIAPTMAERLNPQAFLVSTAGDSSSDLMTSYRQRAIDHLGADDPGNILLLEWSAPPTADPDDPETWKYASPEWNDKREAFLRGQWENIEQSSWLREYLNLWVPRANHWLKDSWWKETLSDEDLPPDAIWSVAVESDFDGMGHAVAIAAPLEDGRIVVRATTHRTIKDVDIRLGEIRKDHPSLFIQVTPGYVDRLQERFDELVGQREAVAATQNLLDLFDRRAILHEDSETLLEHFTQSNISKRQGGWTMTARMGHGGVYMARAAMFAAYQASKTPRPMARIHTRRRA
;
A
#
# COMPACT_ATOMS: atom_id res chain seq x y z
N LEU A 1 -34.19 -0.85 6.60
CA LEU A 1 -33.30 -1.05 5.46
C LEU A 1 -32.21 -2.02 5.93
N ASN A 2 -32.28 -3.28 5.50
CA ASN A 2 -31.37 -4.34 5.93
C ASN A 2 -29.98 -4.09 5.33
N TYR A 3 -29.01 -3.88 6.19
CA TYR A 3 -27.58 -3.97 5.84
C TYR A 3 -27.27 -5.40 5.38
N PRO A 4 -26.42 -5.59 4.36
CA PRO A 4 -25.87 -6.90 4.08
C PRO A 4 -25.10 -7.42 5.30
N PRO A 5 -25.06 -8.74 5.52
CA PRO A 5 -24.44 -9.32 6.72
C PRO A 5 -22.97 -8.88 6.82
N LYS A 6 -22.55 -8.52 8.04
CA LYS A 6 -21.16 -8.23 8.40
C LYS A 6 -20.26 -9.32 7.84
N ALA A 7 -19.22 -8.93 7.15
CA ALA A 7 -18.15 -9.86 6.80
C ALA A 7 -17.66 -10.58 8.07
N PRO A 8 -17.40 -11.89 8.01
CA PRO A 8 -17.01 -12.66 9.18
C PRO A 8 -15.73 -12.06 9.77
N GLN A 9 -15.77 -11.75 11.07
CA GLN A 9 -14.59 -11.45 11.87
C GLN A 9 -13.79 -12.74 12.04
N GLY A 10 -13.01 -13.10 11.03
CA GLY A 10 -11.98 -14.11 11.13
C GLY A 10 -10.64 -13.41 11.14
N SER A 11 -9.75 -13.83 12.01
CA SER A 11 -8.34 -13.47 11.97
C SER A 11 -7.85 -13.50 10.52
N ARG A 12 -7.60 -12.32 9.92
CA ARG A 12 -7.10 -12.24 8.55
C ARG A 12 -5.66 -12.75 8.56
N ARG A 13 -5.50 -14.06 8.36
CA ARG A 13 -4.23 -14.61 7.88
C ARG A 13 -3.88 -13.87 6.59
N GLY A 14 -2.62 -13.51 6.41
CA GLY A 14 -2.12 -12.94 5.15
C GLY A 14 -2.70 -13.73 3.96
N GLN A 15 -3.18 -13.00 2.95
CA GLN A 15 -3.80 -13.69 1.81
C GLN A 15 -2.73 -14.37 0.97
N SER A 16 -2.96 -15.63 0.64
CA SER A 16 -2.07 -16.43 -0.22
C SER A 16 -1.90 -15.77 -1.60
N VAL A 17 -0.65 -15.64 -2.06
CA VAL A 17 -0.31 -15.16 -3.41
C VAL A 17 -0.90 -16.05 -4.51
N THR A 18 -1.36 -17.27 -4.15
CA THR A 18 -1.97 -18.25 -5.07
C THR A 18 -3.49 -18.12 -5.16
N ASP A 19 -4.12 -17.25 -4.36
CA ASP A 19 -5.57 -17.08 -4.38
C ASP A 19 -6.01 -16.38 -5.68
N LYS A 20 -7.19 -16.78 -6.19
CA LYS A 20 -7.85 -16.13 -7.33
C LYS A 20 -8.29 -14.70 -6.95
N ALA A 21 -8.38 -13.80 -7.94
CA ALA A 21 -8.93 -12.48 -7.76
C ALA A 21 -10.29 -12.55 -7.03
N ARG A 22 -10.43 -11.79 -5.93
CA ARG A 22 -11.65 -11.78 -5.11
C ARG A 22 -12.76 -11.05 -5.84
N ILE A 23 -13.90 -11.69 -6.00
CA ILE A 23 -15.08 -11.11 -6.66
C ILE A 23 -16.09 -10.70 -5.60
N HIS A 24 -16.55 -9.47 -5.64
CA HIS A 24 -17.66 -8.98 -4.82
C HIS A 24 -18.97 -9.65 -5.27
N PRO A 25 -19.96 -9.89 -4.37
CA PRO A 25 -21.26 -10.47 -4.76
C PRO A 25 -21.98 -9.72 -5.89
N GLU A 26 -21.74 -8.45 -6.06
CA GLU A 26 -22.26 -7.62 -7.17
C GLU A 26 -21.47 -7.78 -8.50
N GLY A 27 -20.47 -8.66 -8.56
CA GLY A 27 -19.78 -9.05 -9.79
C GLY A 27 -18.54 -8.25 -10.18
N PHE A 28 -18.08 -7.30 -9.35
CA PHE A 28 -16.82 -6.59 -9.59
C PHE A 28 -15.65 -7.20 -8.79
N VAL A 29 -14.43 -6.97 -9.24
CA VAL A 29 -13.22 -7.44 -8.55
C VAL A 29 -12.89 -6.52 -7.37
N LEU A 30 -12.65 -7.09 -6.19
CA LEU A 30 -12.20 -6.36 -5.00
C LEU A 30 -10.71 -5.96 -5.10
N PRO A 31 -10.26 -4.93 -4.36
CA PRO A 31 -8.84 -4.58 -4.31
C PRO A 31 -7.99 -5.78 -3.85
N ARG A 32 -6.82 -5.97 -4.40
CA ARG A 32 -5.86 -6.96 -3.90
C ARG A 32 -5.32 -6.54 -2.54
N LEU A 33 -4.90 -5.29 -2.41
CA LEU A 33 -4.47 -4.71 -1.14
C LEU A 33 -5.50 -3.69 -0.67
N GLU A 34 -5.90 -3.81 0.60
CA GLU A 34 -6.91 -2.96 1.21
C GLU A 34 -6.70 -2.84 2.71
N THR A 35 -6.61 -1.62 3.24
CA THR A 35 -6.51 -1.35 4.67
C THR A 35 -7.89 -1.34 5.35
N GLY A 36 -7.97 -1.83 6.57
CA GLY A 36 -9.16 -1.78 7.42
C GLY A 36 -9.20 -0.53 8.31
N PRO A 37 -10.37 -0.11 8.84
CA PRO A 37 -10.47 1.03 9.75
C PRO A 37 -9.87 0.72 11.12
N GLN A 38 -9.41 1.77 11.82
CA GLN A 38 -8.80 1.65 13.16
C GLN A 38 -9.79 1.19 14.24
N ARG A 39 -11.06 1.51 14.08
CA ARG A 39 -12.14 1.14 15.02
C ARG A 39 -13.11 0.19 14.34
N SER A 40 -13.73 -0.67 15.11
CA SER A 40 -14.68 -1.67 14.58
C SER A 40 -16.05 -1.05 14.20
N THR A 41 -16.40 0.06 14.81
CA THR A 41 -17.67 0.76 14.55
C THR A 41 -17.43 1.92 13.60
N VAL A 42 -17.87 1.76 12.36
CA VAL A 42 -17.79 2.79 11.32
C VAL A 42 -19.11 2.85 10.57
N GLU A 43 -19.47 4.05 10.14
CA GLU A 43 -20.54 4.31 9.18
C GLU A 43 -19.94 4.95 7.93
N SER A 44 -20.72 5.12 6.87
CA SER A 44 -20.26 5.74 5.64
C SER A 44 -21.31 6.69 5.06
N HIS A 45 -20.83 7.84 4.59
CA HIS A 45 -21.63 8.74 3.76
C HIS A 45 -21.81 8.23 2.31
N GLY A 46 -21.09 7.20 1.91
CA GLY A 46 -21.09 6.66 0.55
C GLY A 46 -22.47 6.30 0.01
N PRO A 47 -23.34 5.58 0.76
CA PRO A 47 -24.70 5.28 0.28
C PRO A 47 -25.54 6.54 -0.02
N ALA A 48 -25.46 7.56 0.82
CA ALA A 48 -26.12 8.85 0.58
C ALA A 48 -25.51 9.59 -0.61
N ALA A 49 -24.19 9.55 -0.74
CA ALA A 49 -23.46 10.11 -1.88
C ALA A 49 -23.88 9.48 -3.21
N ARG A 50 -24.01 8.15 -3.25
CA ARG A 50 -24.47 7.44 -4.46
C ARG A 50 -25.90 7.83 -4.87
N ILE A 51 -26.79 7.97 -3.90
CA ILE A 51 -28.17 8.43 -4.16
C ILE A 51 -28.15 9.84 -4.74
N TRP A 52 -27.42 10.77 -4.13
CA TRP A 52 -27.32 12.14 -4.62
C TRP A 52 -26.69 12.21 -6.02
N LEU A 53 -25.58 11.47 -6.23
CA LEU A 53 -24.90 11.41 -7.53
C LEU A 53 -25.83 10.92 -8.65
N SER A 54 -26.64 9.91 -8.37
CA SER A 54 -27.56 9.36 -9.37
C SER A 54 -28.81 10.23 -9.60
N SER A 55 -29.43 10.72 -8.52
CA SER A 55 -30.74 11.39 -8.58
C SER A 55 -30.62 12.90 -8.86
N VAL A 56 -29.55 13.56 -8.42
CA VAL A 56 -29.36 15.02 -8.53
C VAL A 56 -28.33 15.37 -9.59
N TYR A 57 -27.17 14.69 -9.56
CA TYR A 57 -26.10 14.97 -10.52
C TYR A 57 -26.21 14.17 -11.82
N GLY A 58 -27.00 13.09 -11.85
CA GLY A 58 -27.22 12.23 -13.03
C GLY A 58 -26.03 11.31 -13.33
N LEU A 59 -25.17 11.00 -12.36
CA LEU A 59 -24.00 10.15 -12.52
C LEU A 59 -24.22 8.78 -11.87
N GLN A 60 -24.19 7.72 -12.69
CA GLN A 60 -24.23 6.34 -12.21
C GLN A 60 -22.81 5.83 -12.03
N LEU A 61 -22.48 5.37 -10.81
CA LEU A 61 -21.19 4.72 -10.52
C LEU A 61 -21.25 3.23 -10.83
N ARG A 62 -20.14 2.69 -11.28
CA ARG A 62 -19.92 1.25 -11.39
C ARG A 62 -19.71 0.64 -10.00
N GLY A 63 -19.90 -0.68 -9.85
CA GLY A 63 -19.81 -1.35 -8.56
C GLY A 63 -18.51 -1.07 -7.79
N TRP A 64 -17.36 -1.18 -8.43
CA TRP A 64 -16.07 -0.88 -7.81
C TRP A 64 -15.89 0.60 -7.42
N GLN A 65 -16.48 1.53 -8.20
CA GLN A 65 -16.43 2.96 -7.89
C GLN A 65 -17.33 3.29 -6.69
N ALA A 66 -18.49 2.65 -6.63
CA ALA A 66 -19.40 2.75 -5.49
C ALA A 66 -18.72 2.21 -4.22
N TYR A 67 -18.07 1.05 -4.32
CA TYR A 67 -17.29 0.46 -3.24
C TYR A 67 -16.16 1.38 -2.76
N ALA A 68 -15.36 1.92 -3.68
CA ALA A 68 -14.28 2.83 -3.35
C ALA A 68 -14.79 4.12 -2.70
N LEU A 69 -15.93 4.66 -3.16
CA LEU A 69 -16.58 5.83 -2.57
C LEU A 69 -17.08 5.52 -1.14
N ASP A 70 -17.74 4.36 -0.95
CA ASP A 70 -18.26 3.96 0.36
C ASP A 70 -17.12 3.84 1.38
N ARG A 71 -15.97 3.23 0.99
CA ARG A 71 -14.79 3.11 1.83
C ARG A 71 -14.13 4.45 2.13
N ALA A 72 -13.97 5.31 1.11
CA ALA A 72 -13.31 6.61 1.26
C ALA A 72 -14.10 7.59 2.15
N LEU A 73 -15.42 7.41 2.27
CA LEU A 73 -16.32 8.24 3.05
C LEU A 73 -16.76 7.60 4.38
N GLU A 74 -16.01 6.60 4.86
CA GLU A 74 -16.21 6.06 6.19
C GLU A 74 -15.89 7.09 7.26
N TYR A 75 -16.70 7.13 8.32
CA TYR A 75 -16.54 8.03 9.46
C TYR A 75 -16.85 7.30 10.78
N TYR A 76 -16.35 7.85 11.86
CA TYR A 76 -16.63 7.38 13.22
C TYR A 76 -17.91 8.07 13.73
N PRO A 77 -19.01 7.32 13.97
CA PRO A 77 -20.29 7.93 14.33
C PRO A 77 -20.26 8.71 15.66
N GLU A 78 -19.32 8.37 16.55
CA GLU A 78 -19.19 9.05 17.85
C GLU A 78 -18.62 10.48 17.74
N THR A 79 -17.75 10.74 16.74
CA THR A 79 -17.08 12.04 16.56
C THR A 79 -17.47 12.75 15.28
N GLY A 80 -18.02 12.04 14.28
CA GLY A 80 -18.27 12.54 12.94
C GLY A 80 -16.98 12.74 12.12
N GLU A 81 -15.83 12.29 12.62
CA GLU A 81 -14.56 12.40 11.92
C GLU A 81 -14.44 11.31 10.84
N LEU A 82 -13.92 11.71 9.68
CA LEU A 82 -13.59 10.75 8.63
C LEU A 82 -12.50 9.77 9.10
N CYS A 83 -12.68 8.48 8.82
CA CYS A 83 -11.72 7.45 9.15
C CYS A 83 -10.39 7.63 8.40
N TRP A 84 -10.44 8.25 7.21
CA TRP A 84 -9.36 8.28 6.25
C TRP A 84 -8.95 9.70 5.86
N PRO A 85 -8.04 10.34 6.62
CA PRO A 85 -7.43 11.61 6.22
C PRO A 85 -6.65 11.51 4.89
N THR A 86 -6.17 10.32 4.55
CA THR A 86 -5.51 10.06 3.27
C THR A 86 -6.07 8.81 2.62
N VAL A 87 -6.38 8.90 1.33
CA VAL A 87 -6.84 7.81 0.47
C VAL A 87 -5.85 7.61 -0.66
N VAL A 88 -5.24 6.44 -0.73
CA VAL A 88 -4.37 5.99 -1.82
C VAL A 88 -5.17 5.01 -2.66
N LEU A 89 -5.49 5.39 -3.89
CA LEU A 89 -6.25 4.56 -4.81
C LEU A 89 -5.43 4.30 -6.07
N THR A 90 -5.10 3.04 -6.31
CA THR A 90 -4.40 2.65 -7.53
C THR A 90 -5.17 1.59 -8.30
N VAL A 91 -5.32 1.81 -9.58
CA VAL A 91 -6.02 0.92 -10.50
C VAL A 91 -5.49 1.11 -11.93
N ALA A 92 -5.50 0.06 -12.73
CA ALA A 92 -5.02 0.06 -14.10
C ALA A 92 -5.62 1.19 -14.95
N ARG A 93 -4.95 1.53 -16.04
CA ARG A 93 -5.45 2.48 -17.04
C ARG A 93 -6.82 2.09 -17.56
N GLN A 94 -7.63 3.12 -17.93
CA GLN A 94 -8.96 2.99 -18.51
C GLN A 94 -9.97 2.21 -17.66
N SER A 95 -9.75 2.17 -16.33
CA SER A 95 -10.70 1.57 -15.38
C SER A 95 -11.83 2.54 -14.96
N GLY A 96 -11.71 3.85 -15.26
CA GLY A 96 -12.73 4.84 -14.92
C GLY A 96 -12.41 5.71 -13.69
N LYS A 97 -11.12 5.89 -13.34
CA LYS A 97 -10.64 6.78 -12.27
C LYS A 97 -11.27 8.17 -12.32
N SER A 98 -11.25 8.80 -13.49
CA SER A 98 -11.74 10.18 -13.68
C SER A 98 -13.23 10.36 -13.35
N VAL A 99 -14.04 9.30 -13.51
CA VAL A 99 -15.47 9.32 -13.13
C VAL A 99 -15.60 9.34 -11.62
N LEU A 100 -14.85 8.48 -10.92
CA LEU A 100 -14.81 8.44 -9.46
C LEU A 100 -14.27 9.75 -8.87
N SER A 101 -13.19 10.29 -9.44
CA SER A 101 -12.61 11.59 -9.05
C SER A 101 -13.64 12.70 -9.10
N ARG A 102 -14.38 12.79 -10.20
CA ARG A 102 -15.46 13.76 -10.37
C ARG A 102 -16.60 13.54 -9.37
N ALA A 103 -16.99 12.30 -9.13
CA ALA A 103 -18.04 11.95 -8.19
C ALA A 103 -17.69 12.43 -6.76
N ILE A 104 -16.47 12.15 -6.29
CA ILE A 104 -15.98 12.54 -4.98
C ILE A 104 -15.97 14.07 -4.85
N CYS A 105 -15.37 14.76 -5.84
CA CYS A 105 -15.29 16.22 -5.82
C CYS A 105 -16.68 16.87 -5.84
N MET A 106 -17.59 16.40 -6.69
CA MET A 106 -18.96 16.95 -6.79
C MET A 106 -19.77 16.72 -5.52
N TRP A 107 -19.65 15.53 -4.93
CA TRP A 107 -20.36 15.25 -3.68
C TRP A 107 -19.84 16.12 -2.54
N ARG A 108 -18.53 16.18 -2.34
CA ARG A 108 -17.90 17.00 -1.30
C ARG A 108 -18.26 18.49 -1.44
N LEU A 109 -18.26 18.99 -2.67
CA LEU A 109 -18.60 20.37 -2.99
C LEU A 109 -20.04 20.77 -2.61
N HIS A 110 -20.99 19.82 -2.60
CA HIS A 110 -22.40 20.06 -2.38
C HIS A 110 -22.92 19.64 -1.00
N HIS A 111 -22.05 19.17 -0.12
CA HIS A 111 -22.44 18.70 1.22
C HIS A 111 -21.53 19.28 2.30
N ALA A 112 -21.23 20.58 2.20
CA ALA A 112 -20.41 21.30 3.17
C ALA A 112 -20.96 21.21 4.60
N GLU A 113 -22.27 21.07 4.75
CA GLU A 113 -22.98 20.93 6.03
C GLU A 113 -22.54 19.70 6.83
N LEU A 114 -22.11 18.62 6.15
CA LEU A 114 -21.60 17.41 6.81
C LEU A 114 -20.19 17.60 7.40
N PHE A 115 -19.49 18.65 6.96
CA PHE A 115 -18.11 18.93 7.36
C PHE A 115 -17.98 20.19 8.20
N GLY A 116 -19.10 20.89 8.48
CA GLY A 116 -19.16 22.01 9.41
C GLY A 116 -18.54 23.33 8.92
N GLU A 117 -18.01 23.36 7.68
CA GLU A 117 -17.38 24.55 7.08
C GLU A 117 -17.50 24.56 5.56
N PRO A 118 -17.43 25.75 4.90
CA PRO A 118 -17.38 25.83 3.43
C PRO A 118 -16.20 25.04 2.86
N GLN A 119 -16.43 24.34 1.76
CA GLN A 119 -15.46 23.43 1.18
C GLN A 119 -14.63 24.09 0.08
N THR A 120 -13.31 24.00 0.20
CA THR A 120 -12.37 24.30 -0.88
C THR A 120 -11.65 23.01 -1.29
N ILE A 121 -11.93 22.56 -2.50
CA ILE A 121 -11.31 21.37 -3.12
C ILE A 121 -10.19 21.86 -4.04
N LEU A 122 -8.98 21.37 -3.85
CA LEU A 122 -7.86 21.60 -4.75
C LEU A 122 -7.60 20.32 -5.55
N HIS A 123 -7.86 20.35 -6.85
CA HIS A 123 -7.56 19.26 -7.76
C HIS A 123 -6.27 19.56 -8.52
N VAL A 124 -5.26 18.74 -8.28
CA VAL A 124 -3.91 18.87 -8.83
C VAL A 124 -3.61 17.69 -9.74
N ALA A 125 -3.05 17.96 -10.90
CA ALA A 125 -2.47 16.97 -11.78
C ALA A 125 -1.13 17.49 -12.34
N ASN A 126 -0.30 16.59 -12.88
CA ASN A 126 0.96 17.00 -13.52
C ASN A 126 0.74 18.08 -14.59
N LYS A 127 -0.26 17.88 -15.45
CA LYS A 127 -0.73 18.90 -16.39
C LYS A 127 -2.10 19.38 -15.96
N ARG A 128 -2.27 20.69 -15.85
CA ARG A 128 -3.57 21.31 -15.53
C ARG A 128 -4.70 20.87 -16.47
N SER A 129 -4.39 20.64 -17.74
CA SER A 129 -5.38 20.14 -18.74
C SER A 129 -5.98 18.78 -18.32
N THR A 130 -5.22 17.91 -17.66
CA THR A 130 -5.71 16.62 -17.17
C THR A 130 -6.82 16.82 -16.12
N ALA A 131 -6.56 17.63 -15.09
CA ALA A 131 -7.56 17.94 -14.05
C ALA A 131 -8.76 18.70 -14.65
N MET A 132 -8.54 19.55 -15.66
CA MET A 132 -9.60 20.26 -16.38
C MET A 132 -10.56 19.30 -17.08
N GLU A 133 -10.07 18.26 -17.72
CA GLU A 133 -10.92 17.28 -18.41
C GLU A 133 -11.81 16.49 -17.41
N VAL A 134 -11.30 16.22 -16.22
CA VAL A 134 -12.10 15.60 -15.14
C VAL A 134 -13.21 16.55 -14.66
N MET A 135 -12.90 17.84 -14.50
CA MET A 135 -13.84 18.86 -14.02
C MET A 135 -14.86 19.27 -15.09
N ARG A 136 -14.51 19.24 -16.38
CA ARG A 136 -15.32 19.80 -17.48
C ARG A 136 -16.82 19.41 -17.43
N PRO A 137 -17.21 18.13 -17.30
CA PRO A 137 -18.63 17.77 -17.23
C PRO A 137 -19.33 18.35 -15.99
N ALA A 138 -18.61 18.43 -14.87
CA ALA A 138 -19.12 19.05 -13.64
C ALA A 138 -19.34 20.54 -13.78
N GLY A 139 -18.41 21.23 -14.44
CA GLY A 139 -18.53 22.66 -14.71
C GLY A 139 -19.69 23.01 -15.65
N ILE A 140 -19.94 22.18 -16.68
CA ILE A 140 -21.10 22.32 -17.55
C ILE A 140 -22.38 22.19 -16.73
N TRP A 141 -22.51 21.14 -15.92
CA TRP A 141 -23.66 20.92 -15.05
C TRP A 141 -23.87 22.10 -14.05
N ALA A 142 -22.76 22.60 -13.46
CA ALA A 142 -22.84 23.74 -12.54
C ALA A 142 -23.33 25.01 -13.24
N VAL A 143 -22.89 25.26 -14.48
CA VAL A 143 -23.38 26.40 -15.29
C VAL A 143 -24.87 26.28 -15.60
N GLU A 144 -25.35 25.08 -15.95
CA GLU A 144 -26.78 24.83 -16.20
C GLU A 144 -27.61 25.05 -14.94
N LYS A 145 -27.11 24.67 -13.77
CA LYS A 145 -27.84 24.73 -12.52
C LYS A 145 -27.77 26.11 -11.83
N TYR A 146 -26.61 26.77 -11.85
CA TYR A 146 -26.33 27.97 -11.08
C TYR A 146 -25.99 29.21 -11.93
N GLY A 147 -25.94 29.08 -13.24
CA GLY A 147 -25.61 30.15 -14.18
C GLY A 147 -24.11 30.20 -14.55
N LYS A 148 -23.80 31.05 -15.56
CA LYS A 148 -22.47 31.11 -16.19
C LYS A 148 -21.32 31.41 -15.24
N GLN A 149 -21.59 32.11 -14.12
CA GLN A 149 -20.60 32.48 -13.10
C GLN A 149 -20.11 31.27 -12.27
N ALA A 150 -20.85 30.16 -12.26
CA ALA A 150 -20.52 28.98 -11.44
C ALA A 150 -19.30 28.21 -11.94
N ALA A 151 -18.89 28.37 -13.20
CA ALA A 151 -17.68 27.74 -13.70
C ALA A 151 -16.81 28.73 -14.46
N ARG A 152 -15.51 28.68 -14.19
CA ARG A 152 -14.46 29.48 -14.85
C ARG A 152 -13.51 28.56 -15.60
N TRP A 153 -13.24 28.89 -16.86
CA TRP A 153 -12.45 28.07 -17.79
C TRP A 153 -11.07 28.65 -18.10
N GLY A 154 -10.82 29.89 -17.68
CA GLY A 154 -9.57 30.62 -17.97
C GLY A 154 -8.35 30.05 -17.27
N ASN A 155 -7.16 30.36 -17.82
CA ASN A 155 -5.91 29.74 -17.37
C ASN A 155 -5.50 30.00 -15.92
N GLU A 156 -5.85 31.16 -15.35
CA GLU A 156 -5.38 31.55 -14.01
C GLU A 156 -6.32 31.14 -12.88
N ARG A 157 -7.62 30.92 -13.15
CA ARG A 157 -8.65 30.69 -12.14
C ARG A 157 -9.69 29.65 -12.56
N ALA A 158 -9.27 28.58 -13.24
CA ALA A 158 -10.22 27.53 -13.59
C ALA A 158 -10.74 26.82 -12.35
N GLY A 159 -12.05 26.59 -12.34
CA GLY A 159 -12.70 25.92 -11.23
C GLY A 159 -14.21 26.11 -11.27
N ILE A 160 -14.87 25.52 -10.30
CA ILE A 160 -16.29 25.69 -9.98
C ILE A 160 -16.38 26.45 -8.68
N GLU A 161 -17.28 27.43 -8.61
CA GLU A 161 -17.61 28.19 -7.40
C GLU A 161 -19.11 28.25 -7.26
N LEU A 162 -19.64 27.66 -6.19
CA LEU A 162 -21.05 27.62 -5.93
C LEU A 162 -21.54 28.92 -5.25
N PRO A 163 -22.83 29.26 -5.34
CA PRO A 163 -23.41 30.42 -4.62
C PRO A 163 -23.21 30.36 -3.09
N SER A 164 -23.03 29.17 -2.54
CA SER A 164 -22.70 28.92 -1.12
C SER A 164 -21.29 29.34 -0.72
N GLY A 165 -20.39 29.59 -1.70
CA GLY A 165 -18.97 29.86 -1.48
C GLY A 165 -18.06 28.62 -1.55
N ASP A 166 -18.64 27.44 -1.72
CA ASP A 166 -17.88 26.21 -1.92
C ASP A 166 -17.17 26.22 -3.28
N ARG A 167 -15.92 25.72 -3.32
CA ARG A 167 -15.06 25.86 -4.51
C ARG A 167 -14.35 24.57 -4.85
N TRP A 168 -14.28 24.28 -6.14
CA TRP A 168 -13.40 23.27 -6.72
C TRP A 168 -12.41 23.94 -7.67
N LEU A 169 -11.13 24.00 -7.27
CA LEU A 169 -10.04 24.70 -7.95
C LEU A 169 -9.16 23.70 -8.70
N ILE A 170 -8.64 24.11 -9.85
CA ILE A 170 -7.76 23.30 -10.70
C ILE A 170 -6.35 23.92 -10.74
N HIS A 171 -5.35 23.12 -10.38
CA HIS A 171 -3.95 23.54 -10.44
C HIS A 171 -3.06 22.50 -11.15
N ALA A 172 -1.92 22.98 -11.68
CA ALA A 172 -0.82 22.09 -12.04
C ALA A 172 0.02 21.77 -10.80
N ALA A 173 0.71 20.61 -10.82
CA ALA A 173 1.62 20.20 -9.75
C ALA A 173 2.91 21.04 -9.79
N ASN A 174 2.97 22.07 -8.97
CA ASN A 174 4.16 22.91 -8.77
C ASN A 174 4.20 23.45 -7.34
N ASP A 175 5.30 24.07 -6.95
CA ASP A 175 5.55 24.56 -5.59
C ASP A 175 4.59 25.69 -5.15
N SER A 176 3.80 26.24 -6.04
CA SER A 176 2.77 27.24 -5.74
C SER A 176 1.36 26.63 -5.61
N ALA A 177 1.21 25.33 -5.84
CA ALA A 177 -0.07 24.66 -5.74
C ALA A 177 -0.61 24.74 -4.30
N GLY A 178 -1.74 25.38 -4.12
CA GLY A 178 -2.38 25.55 -2.81
C GLY A 178 -1.93 26.76 -2.01
N VAL A 179 -0.86 27.43 -2.39
CA VAL A 179 -0.38 28.64 -1.68
C VAL A 179 -1.45 29.74 -1.67
N GLY A 180 -1.79 30.25 -0.47
CA GLY A 180 -2.82 31.27 -0.27
C GLY A 180 -4.26 30.76 -0.20
N PHE A 181 -4.46 29.41 -0.24
CA PHE A 181 -5.75 28.79 0.00
C PHE A 181 -5.78 28.02 1.32
N SER A 182 -6.94 27.90 1.91
CA SER A 182 -7.23 26.94 2.98
C SER A 182 -8.03 25.81 2.36
N ILE A 183 -7.48 24.59 2.35
CA ILE A 183 -7.96 23.48 1.53
C ILE A 183 -8.58 22.41 2.44
N ASN A 184 -9.82 22.05 2.18
CA ASN A 184 -10.51 20.98 2.89
C ASN A 184 -10.28 19.62 2.25
N MET A 185 -10.15 19.57 0.91
CA MET A 185 -9.85 18.35 0.19
C MET A 185 -8.81 18.62 -0.89
N ALA A 186 -7.70 17.88 -0.84
CA ALA A 186 -6.70 17.81 -1.90
C ALA A 186 -6.95 16.56 -2.74
N PHE A 187 -7.13 16.72 -4.05
CA PHE A 187 -7.29 15.62 -4.98
C PHE A 187 -6.12 15.62 -5.96
N LEU A 188 -5.23 14.65 -5.84
CA LEU A 188 -4.02 14.50 -6.66
C LEU A 188 -4.28 13.43 -7.72
N ASP A 189 -4.50 13.86 -8.96
CA ASP A 189 -4.75 12.97 -10.11
C ASP A 189 -3.45 12.65 -10.82
N GLU A 190 -3.28 11.42 -11.26
CA GLU A 190 -2.02 10.87 -11.76
C GLU A 190 -0.86 11.13 -10.76
N ALA A 191 -1.15 10.86 -9.48
CA ALA A 191 -0.27 11.18 -8.36
C ALA A 191 1.13 10.53 -8.45
N TRP A 192 1.28 9.47 -9.27
CA TRP A 192 2.59 8.86 -9.57
C TRP A 192 3.61 9.87 -10.13
N SER A 193 3.14 10.92 -10.80
CA SER A 193 3.99 11.94 -11.44
C SER A 193 4.12 13.23 -10.63
N ILE A 194 3.55 13.29 -9.42
CA ILE A 194 3.59 14.47 -8.54
C ILE A 194 4.73 14.28 -7.54
N PRO A 195 5.71 15.20 -7.47
CA PRO A 195 6.78 15.15 -6.48
C PRO A 195 6.24 15.27 -5.04
N SER A 196 6.85 14.56 -4.09
CA SER A 196 6.47 14.66 -2.67
C SER A 196 6.56 16.09 -2.14
N GLN A 197 7.53 16.86 -2.58
CA GLN A 197 7.71 18.26 -2.17
C GLN A 197 6.48 19.12 -2.46
N VAL A 198 5.80 18.89 -3.59
CA VAL A 198 4.56 19.63 -3.96
C VAL A 198 3.44 19.34 -2.95
N PHE A 199 3.24 18.09 -2.59
CA PHE A 199 2.21 17.73 -1.61
C PHE A 199 2.61 18.13 -0.19
N MET A 200 3.76 17.67 0.29
CA MET A 200 4.19 17.87 1.66
C MET A 200 4.58 19.32 1.99
N GLY A 201 5.17 20.02 1.02
CA GLY A 201 5.66 21.40 1.22
C GLY A 201 4.62 22.48 0.90
N ALA A 202 3.75 22.26 -0.09
CA ALA A 202 2.83 23.30 -0.54
C ALA A 202 1.36 23.02 -0.18
N ILE A 203 0.87 21.76 -0.28
CA ILE A 203 -0.55 21.45 -0.17
C ILE A 203 -0.92 21.03 1.26
N ALA A 204 -0.26 20.04 1.84
CA ALA A 204 -0.62 19.48 3.14
C ALA A 204 -0.67 20.54 4.28
N PRO A 205 0.26 21.52 4.37
CA PRO A 205 0.19 22.56 5.38
C PRO A 205 -1.09 23.41 5.29
N THR A 206 -1.68 23.58 4.09
CA THR A 206 -2.88 24.38 3.88
C THR A 206 -4.17 23.68 4.37
N MET A 207 -4.07 22.40 4.72
CA MET A 207 -5.16 21.56 5.22
C MET A 207 -5.17 21.43 6.75
N ALA A 208 -4.10 21.82 7.44
CA ALA A 208 -3.87 21.53 8.86
C ALA A 208 -4.97 22.07 9.79
N GLU A 209 -5.55 23.23 9.47
CA GLU A 209 -6.57 23.91 10.30
C GLU A 209 -8.01 23.62 9.81
N ARG A 210 -8.20 22.64 8.93
CA ARG A 210 -9.53 22.34 8.40
C ARG A 210 -10.22 21.24 9.20
N LEU A 211 -11.56 21.31 9.23
CA LEU A 211 -12.40 20.25 9.77
C LEU A 211 -12.48 19.08 8.77
N ASN A 212 -12.21 17.86 9.22
CA ASN A 212 -12.24 16.66 8.39
C ASN A 212 -11.44 16.82 7.05
N PRO A 213 -10.17 17.24 7.08
CA PRO A 213 -9.37 17.37 5.86
C PRO A 213 -9.15 15.99 5.23
N GLN A 214 -9.14 15.94 3.90
CA GLN A 214 -8.95 14.66 3.20
C GLN A 214 -8.08 14.84 1.95
N ALA A 215 -7.05 14.00 1.81
CA ALA A 215 -6.19 13.94 0.62
C ALA A 215 -6.45 12.65 -0.16
N PHE A 216 -6.70 12.78 -1.45
CA PHE A 216 -6.82 11.66 -2.39
C PHE A 216 -5.61 11.60 -3.30
N LEU A 217 -4.87 10.50 -3.25
CA LEU A 217 -3.78 10.19 -4.16
C LEU A 217 -4.26 9.10 -5.12
N VAL A 218 -4.69 9.50 -6.32
CA VAL A 218 -5.32 8.59 -7.29
C VAL A 218 -4.42 8.42 -8.50
N SER A 219 -4.11 7.16 -8.85
CA SER A 219 -3.13 6.88 -9.89
C SER A 219 -3.25 5.49 -10.50
N THR A 220 -2.44 5.24 -11.52
CA THR A 220 -1.87 3.92 -11.83
C THR A 220 -0.58 3.74 -11.03
N ALA A 221 -0.02 2.53 -11.06
CA ALA A 221 1.33 2.30 -10.55
C ALA A 221 2.33 3.27 -11.19
N GLY A 222 3.27 3.72 -10.38
CA GLY A 222 4.33 4.61 -10.80
C GLY A 222 5.61 3.87 -11.21
N ASP A 223 6.68 4.65 -11.29
CA ASP A 223 8.03 4.16 -11.53
C ASP A 223 8.98 4.62 -10.39
N SER A 224 10.28 4.48 -10.61
CA SER A 224 11.31 4.83 -9.62
C SER A 224 11.37 6.32 -9.23
N SER A 225 10.66 7.20 -9.92
CA SER A 225 10.59 8.63 -9.61
C SER A 225 9.33 9.01 -8.82
N SER A 226 8.45 8.06 -8.57
CA SER A 226 7.13 8.27 -7.95
C SER A 226 7.21 8.30 -6.41
N ASP A 227 8.04 9.18 -5.86
CA ASP A 227 8.38 9.25 -4.43
C ASP A 227 7.16 9.46 -3.52
N LEU A 228 6.23 10.36 -3.89
CA LEU A 228 5.01 10.61 -3.14
C LEU A 228 4.15 9.34 -2.98
N MET A 229 3.77 8.77 -4.12
CA MET A 229 2.89 7.60 -4.14
C MET A 229 3.52 6.39 -3.44
N THR A 230 4.81 6.16 -3.70
CA THR A 230 5.55 5.04 -3.12
C THR A 230 5.62 5.16 -1.59
N SER A 231 5.89 6.36 -1.07
CA SER A 231 5.94 6.59 0.37
C SER A 231 4.60 6.34 1.05
N TYR A 232 3.49 6.88 0.52
CA TYR A 232 2.16 6.69 1.11
C TYR A 232 1.65 5.26 0.95
N ARG A 233 1.89 4.64 -0.20
CA ARG A 233 1.57 3.23 -0.44
C ARG A 233 2.30 2.33 0.54
N GLN A 234 3.61 2.55 0.74
CA GLN A 234 4.41 1.74 1.65
C GLN A 234 3.89 1.84 3.08
N ARG A 235 3.64 3.05 3.57
CA ARG A 235 3.05 3.24 4.92
C ARG A 235 1.74 2.47 5.09
N ALA A 236 0.89 2.45 4.06
CA ALA A 236 -0.35 1.68 4.11
C ALA A 236 -0.12 0.16 4.09
N ILE A 237 0.86 -0.31 3.32
CA ILE A 237 1.25 -1.74 3.27
C ILE A 237 1.79 -2.20 4.62
N ASP A 238 2.60 -1.38 5.29
CA ASP A 238 3.16 -1.68 6.61
C ASP A 238 2.07 -1.91 7.67
N HIS A 239 0.87 -1.35 7.44
CA HIS A 239 -0.30 -1.56 8.30
C HIS A 239 -1.14 -2.80 7.95
N LEU A 240 -0.94 -3.43 6.78
CA LEU A 240 -1.72 -4.61 6.38
C LEU A 240 -1.46 -5.82 7.28
N GLY A 241 -0.24 -5.94 7.81
CA GLY A 241 0.17 -7.04 8.70
C GLY A 241 0.26 -6.65 10.18
N ALA A 242 -0.02 -5.38 10.52
CA ALA A 242 0.06 -4.87 11.89
C ALA A 242 -1.32 -4.88 12.58
N ASP A 243 -1.33 -4.94 13.92
CA ASP A 243 -2.56 -4.82 14.71
C ASP A 243 -3.19 -3.42 14.63
N ASP A 244 -2.41 -2.42 14.23
CA ASP A 244 -2.88 -1.06 13.99
C ASP A 244 -3.02 -0.77 12.49
N PRO A 245 -4.24 -0.64 11.98
CA PRO A 245 -4.50 -0.43 10.54
C PRO A 245 -4.12 0.96 10.01
N GLY A 246 -3.64 1.87 10.85
CA GLY A 246 -3.23 3.22 10.44
C GLY A 246 -4.40 4.13 10.05
N ASN A 247 -4.06 5.26 9.40
CA ASN A 247 -5.01 6.30 8.97
C ASN A 247 -4.98 6.54 7.44
N ILE A 248 -4.40 5.62 6.69
CA ILE A 248 -4.37 5.66 5.22
C ILE A 248 -5.26 4.55 4.68
N LEU A 249 -6.27 4.91 3.91
CA LEU A 249 -7.01 3.95 3.11
C LEU A 249 -6.19 3.61 1.88
N LEU A 250 -5.73 2.37 1.78
CA LEU A 250 -5.20 1.82 0.54
C LEU A 250 -6.29 1.01 -0.15
N LEU A 251 -6.57 1.34 -1.40
CA LEU A 251 -7.37 0.54 -2.32
C LEU A 251 -6.55 0.29 -3.57
N GLU A 252 -5.97 -0.89 -3.68
CA GLU A 252 -5.08 -1.24 -4.79
C GLU A 252 -5.60 -2.43 -5.58
N TRP A 253 -5.94 -2.18 -6.84
CA TRP A 253 -6.22 -3.20 -7.85
C TRP A 253 -4.96 -3.44 -8.67
N SER A 254 -4.17 -4.40 -8.28
CA SER A 254 -2.90 -4.74 -8.95
C SER A 254 -2.75 -6.25 -9.07
N ALA A 255 -2.04 -6.71 -10.08
CA ALA A 255 -1.65 -8.11 -10.17
C ALA A 255 -0.69 -8.47 -9.02
N PRO A 256 -0.68 -9.72 -8.55
CA PRO A 256 0.40 -10.20 -7.68
C PRO A 256 1.75 -10.05 -8.39
N PRO A 257 2.81 -9.55 -7.70
CA PRO A 257 4.11 -9.33 -8.33
C PRO A 257 4.75 -10.56 -8.98
N THR A 258 4.39 -11.75 -8.47
CA THR A 258 4.92 -13.04 -8.94
C THR A 258 3.99 -13.79 -9.88
N ALA A 259 2.83 -13.20 -10.24
CA ALA A 259 1.91 -13.82 -11.17
C ALA A 259 2.41 -13.74 -12.61
N ASP A 260 2.02 -14.70 -13.43
CA ASP A 260 2.36 -14.71 -14.85
C ASP A 260 1.68 -13.53 -15.55
N PRO A 261 2.41 -12.57 -16.13
CA PRO A 261 1.83 -11.41 -16.78
C PRO A 261 1.10 -11.75 -18.09
N ASP A 262 1.30 -12.95 -18.65
CA ASP A 262 0.69 -13.40 -19.87
C ASP A 262 -0.65 -14.11 -19.62
N ASP A 263 -0.92 -14.50 -18.36
CA ASP A 263 -2.15 -15.17 -17.98
C ASP A 263 -3.32 -14.19 -17.82
N PRO A 264 -4.43 -14.35 -18.55
CA PRO A 264 -5.65 -13.54 -18.38
C PRO A 264 -6.25 -13.59 -16.97
N GLU A 265 -6.04 -14.66 -16.21
CA GLU A 265 -6.46 -14.71 -14.81
C GLU A 265 -5.71 -13.68 -13.96
N THR A 266 -4.43 -13.43 -14.25
CA THR A 266 -3.63 -12.38 -13.64
C THR A 266 -4.18 -10.98 -13.95
N TRP A 267 -4.71 -10.75 -15.16
CA TRP A 267 -5.23 -9.44 -15.57
C TRP A 267 -6.47 -9.02 -14.78
N LYS A 268 -7.22 -9.99 -14.24
CA LYS A 268 -8.43 -9.73 -13.43
C LYS A 268 -8.12 -8.91 -12.19
N TYR A 269 -7.00 -9.16 -11.52
CA TYR A 269 -6.63 -8.44 -10.29
C TYR A 269 -6.53 -6.91 -10.49
N ALA A 270 -6.05 -6.48 -11.63
CA ALA A 270 -5.90 -5.05 -11.96
C ALA A 270 -7.13 -4.45 -12.68
N SER A 271 -8.14 -5.26 -12.97
CA SER A 271 -9.32 -4.89 -13.75
C SER A 271 -10.58 -5.00 -12.88
N PRO A 272 -10.96 -3.96 -12.11
CA PRO A 272 -12.10 -4.03 -11.20
C PRO A 272 -13.41 -4.38 -11.89
N GLU A 273 -13.56 -4.04 -13.18
CA GLU A 273 -14.68 -4.44 -14.03
C GLU A 273 -14.24 -5.46 -15.07
N TRP A 274 -14.13 -6.71 -14.65
CA TRP A 274 -13.80 -7.79 -15.55
C TRP A 274 -15.02 -8.22 -16.38
N ASN A 275 -14.88 -8.26 -17.68
CA ASN A 275 -15.86 -8.78 -18.63
C ASN A 275 -15.19 -9.06 -19.99
N ASP A 276 -15.91 -9.72 -20.90
CA ASP A 276 -15.38 -10.13 -22.22
C ASP A 276 -14.80 -8.96 -23.03
N LYS A 277 -15.42 -7.77 -22.93
CA LYS A 277 -14.91 -6.57 -23.62
C LYS A 277 -13.58 -6.11 -23.04
N ARG A 278 -13.44 -6.16 -21.71
CA ARG A 278 -12.19 -5.81 -21.03
C ARG A 278 -11.10 -6.80 -21.39
N GLU A 279 -11.40 -8.09 -21.39
CA GLU A 279 -10.45 -9.13 -21.77
C GLU A 279 -10.00 -8.95 -23.23
N ALA A 280 -10.92 -8.80 -24.16
CA ALA A 280 -10.60 -8.59 -25.59
C ALA A 280 -9.73 -7.34 -25.80
N PHE A 281 -10.05 -6.25 -25.08
CA PHE A 281 -9.24 -5.03 -25.12
C PHE A 281 -7.82 -5.28 -24.62
N LEU A 282 -7.67 -5.97 -23.48
CA LEU A 282 -6.36 -6.25 -22.89
C LEU A 282 -5.52 -7.18 -23.77
N ARG A 283 -6.12 -8.19 -24.43
CA ARG A 283 -5.43 -9.04 -25.41
C ARG A 283 -4.83 -8.22 -26.55
N GLY A 284 -5.62 -7.30 -27.11
CA GLY A 284 -5.13 -6.41 -28.16
C GLY A 284 -4.03 -5.43 -27.68
N GLN A 285 -4.04 -5.03 -26.43
CA GLN A 285 -2.96 -4.21 -25.87
C GLN A 285 -1.69 -5.03 -25.62
N TRP A 286 -1.83 -6.23 -25.06
CA TRP A 286 -0.73 -7.14 -24.79
C TRP A 286 0.15 -7.43 -26.03
N GLU A 287 -0.47 -7.66 -27.16
CA GLU A 287 0.22 -7.95 -28.42
C GLU A 287 1.05 -6.77 -28.97
N ASN A 288 0.75 -5.54 -28.56
CA ASN A 288 1.28 -4.33 -29.20
C ASN A 288 2.05 -3.38 -28.27
N ILE A 289 2.11 -3.66 -26.95
CA ILE A 289 2.72 -2.77 -25.97
C ILE A 289 4.06 -3.31 -25.49
N GLU A 290 4.98 -2.42 -25.11
CA GLU A 290 6.20 -2.78 -24.43
C GLU A 290 5.90 -3.40 -23.06
N GLN A 291 6.59 -4.48 -22.71
CA GLN A 291 6.35 -5.25 -21.47
C GLN A 291 6.37 -4.39 -20.21
N SER A 292 7.30 -3.45 -20.08
CA SER A 292 7.39 -2.56 -18.90
C SER A 292 6.16 -1.67 -18.77
N SER A 293 5.64 -1.17 -19.89
CA SER A 293 4.40 -0.38 -19.94
C SER A 293 3.17 -1.25 -19.67
N TRP A 294 3.15 -2.50 -20.16
CA TRP A 294 2.10 -3.45 -19.84
C TRP A 294 1.97 -3.69 -18.34
N LEU A 295 3.06 -4.05 -17.69
CA LEU A 295 3.10 -4.33 -16.27
C LEU A 295 2.60 -3.13 -15.45
N ARG A 296 3.06 -1.92 -15.77
CA ARG A 296 2.71 -0.70 -15.04
C ARG A 296 1.28 -0.24 -15.33
N GLU A 297 0.90 -0.16 -16.60
CA GLU A 297 -0.33 0.53 -17.00
C GLU A 297 -1.57 -0.36 -16.95
N TYR A 298 -1.41 -1.66 -17.19
CA TYR A 298 -2.54 -2.60 -17.27
C TYR A 298 -2.57 -3.64 -16.16
N LEU A 299 -1.42 -4.02 -15.62
CA LEU A 299 -1.36 -4.86 -14.43
C LEU A 299 -1.20 -4.07 -13.13
N ASN A 300 -1.05 -2.75 -13.24
CA ASN A 300 -0.88 -1.83 -12.10
C ASN A 300 0.25 -2.26 -11.16
N LEU A 301 1.30 -2.84 -11.72
CA LEU A 301 2.48 -3.29 -11.00
C LEU A 301 3.46 -2.14 -10.84
N TRP A 302 3.94 -1.97 -9.63
CA TRP A 302 5.06 -1.08 -9.30
C TRP A 302 6.33 -1.73 -9.84
N VAL A 303 6.57 -1.49 -11.14
CA VAL A 303 7.57 -2.24 -11.87
C VAL A 303 8.95 -1.87 -11.40
N PRO A 304 9.71 -2.86 -10.95
CA PRO A 304 11.15 -2.78 -11.00
C PRO A 304 11.59 -2.80 -12.46
N ARG A 305 12.49 -1.91 -12.84
CA ARG A 305 13.18 -2.04 -14.14
C ARG A 305 13.75 -3.47 -14.25
N ALA A 306 13.69 -4.02 -15.44
CA ALA A 306 14.19 -5.34 -15.79
C ALA A 306 15.48 -5.71 -15.03
N ASN A 307 15.48 -6.80 -14.29
CA ASN A 307 16.49 -7.46 -13.48
C ASN A 307 16.14 -7.47 -11.98
N HIS A 308 14.94 -7.97 -11.65
CA HIS A 308 14.65 -8.27 -10.25
C HIS A 308 15.50 -9.47 -9.81
N TRP A 309 16.18 -9.32 -8.66
CA TRP A 309 17.04 -10.39 -8.14
C TRP A 309 16.24 -11.60 -7.62
N LEU A 310 15.04 -11.37 -7.06
CA LEU A 310 14.13 -12.42 -6.60
C LEU A 310 13.34 -12.95 -7.79
N LYS A 311 13.54 -14.22 -8.14
CA LYS A 311 12.78 -14.91 -9.19
C LYS A 311 11.45 -15.37 -8.62
N ASP A 312 10.38 -15.27 -9.40
CA ASP A 312 9.03 -15.71 -9.01
C ASP A 312 8.99 -17.18 -8.58
N SER A 313 9.74 -18.04 -9.30
CA SER A 313 9.88 -19.46 -8.95
C SER A 313 10.54 -19.64 -7.58
N TRP A 314 11.50 -18.80 -7.21
CA TRP A 314 12.17 -18.87 -5.92
C TRP A 314 11.18 -18.62 -4.78
N TRP A 315 10.38 -17.57 -4.89
CA TRP A 315 9.36 -17.26 -3.89
C TRP A 315 8.34 -18.37 -3.72
N LYS A 316 7.75 -18.84 -4.85
CA LYS A 316 6.70 -19.87 -4.83
C LYS A 316 7.21 -21.22 -4.29
N GLU A 317 8.43 -21.60 -4.65
CA GLU A 317 9.03 -22.88 -4.24
C GLU A 317 9.52 -22.89 -2.80
N THR A 318 9.63 -21.73 -2.15
CA THR A 318 10.05 -21.57 -0.76
C THR A 318 8.92 -21.23 0.22
N LEU A 319 7.67 -21.18 -0.26
CA LEU A 319 6.49 -21.07 0.60
C LEU A 319 6.34 -22.31 1.48
N SER A 320 6.09 -22.12 2.77
CA SER A 320 5.95 -23.21 3.72
C SER A 320 5.21 -22.78 4.99
N ASP A 321 4.33 -23.66 5.47
CA ASP A 321 3.67 -23.55 6.77
C ASP A 321 4.51 -24.15 7.92
N GLU A 322 5.77 -24.53 7.64
CA GLU A 322 6.68 -25.11 8.64
C GLU A 322 6.88 -24.16 9.82
N ASP A 323 6.68 -24.66 11.04
CA ASP A 323 6.87 -23.89 12.24
C ASP A 323 8.37 -23.72 12.60
N LEU A 324 8.69 -22.66 13.35
CA LEU A 324 10.00 -22.48 13.93
C LEU A 324 10.28 -23.62 14.95
N PRO A 325 11.37 -24.38 14.82
CA PRO A 325 11.64 -25.52 15.70
C PRO A 325 11.89 -25.05 17.13
N PRO A 326 11.17 -25.60 18.13
CA PRO A 326 11.28 -25.16 19.53
C PRO A 326 12.62 -25.51 20.19
N ASP A 327 13.35 -26.49 19.67
CA ASP A 327 14.64 -26.93 20.20
C ASP A 327 15.83 -26.21 19.53
N ALA A 328 15.59 -25.33 18.54
CA ALA A 328 16.64 -24.55 17.88
C ALA A 328 16.94 -23.25 18.65
N ILE A 329 18.11 -22.66 18.40
CA ILE A 329 18.36 -21.27 18.79
C ILE A 329 17.73 -20.38 17.73
N TRP A 330 16.80 -19.51 18.12
CA TRP A 330 16.17 -18.56 17.23
C TRP A 330 17.04 -17.32 17.03
N SER A 331 17.26 -16.97 15.80
CA SER A 331 17.95 -15.74 15.40
C SER A 331 16.92 -14.67 15.12
N VAL A 332 16.98 -13.58 15.87
CA VAL A 332 16.05 -12.44 15.73
C VAL A 332 16.83 -11.25 15.18
N ALA A 333 16.27 -10.56 14.21
CA ALA A 333 16.86 -9.33 13.70
C ALA A 333 15.83 -8.19 13.69
N VAL A 334 16.28 -6.99 14.07
CA VAL A 334 15.46 -5.78 14.12
C VAL A 334 16.05 -4.75 13.17
N GLU A 335 15.21 -4.23 12.29
CA GLU A 335 15.58 -3.21 11.31
C GLU A 335 14.53 -2.10 11.26
N SER A 336 14.93 -0.88 10.91
CA SER A 336 14.01 0.25 10.74
C SER A 336 14.07 0.80 9.33
N ASP A 337 13.02 1.52 8.96
CA ASP A 337 13.06 2.37 7.79
C ASP A 337 14.05 3.51 7.98
N PHE A 338 14.44 4.14 6.87
CA PHE A 338 15.43 5.22 6.87
C PHE A 338 14.99 6.44 7.69
N ASP A 339 13.69 6.76 7.66
CA ASP A 339 13.10 7.86 8.44
C ASP A 339 12.73 7.46 9.88
N GLY A 340 12.88 6.17 10.23
CA GLY A 340 12.57 5.64 11.55
C GLY A 340 11.07 5.58 11.86
N MET A 341 10.21 5.64 10.86
CA MET A 341 8.75 5.58 11.00
C MET A 341 8.19 4.16 10.92
N GLY A 342 8.95 3.22 10.38
CA GLY A 342 8.62 1.80 10.29
C GLY A 342 9.70 0.93 10.91
N HIS A 343 9.32 -0.17 11.57
CA HIS A 343 10.21 -1.13 12.19
C HIS A 343 9.81 -2.54 11.80
N ALA A 344 10.76 -3.45 11.72
CA ALA A 344 10.50 -4.88 11.53
C ALA A 344 11.25 -5.73 12.52
N VAL A 345 10.59 -6.80 12.94
CA VAL A 345 11.19 -7.90 13.70
C VAL A 345 11.08 -9.16 12.85
N ALA A 346 12.20 -9.78 12.53
CA ALA A 346 12.26 -11.06 11.85
C ALA A 346 12.89 -12.12 12.75
N ILE A 347 12.37 -13.33 12.66
CA ILE A 347 12.84 -14.51 13.39
C ILE A 347 13.21 -15.56 12.38
N ALA A 348 14.36 -16.21 12.58
CA ALA A 348 14.78 -17.34 11.75
C ALA A 348 15.37 -18.45 12.59
N ALA A 349 15.18 -19.69 12.17
CA ALA A 349 15.79 -20.85 12.81
C ALA A 349 16.12 -21.95 11.79
N PRO A 350 17.24 -22.70 12.00
CA PRO A 350 17.59 -23.82 11.14
C PRO A 350 16.74 -25.05 11.48
N LEU A 351 16.32 -25.77 10.44
CA LEU A 351 15.72 -27.11 10.53
C LEU A 351 16.81 -28.19 10.58
N GLU A 352 16.43 -29.42 10.93
CA GLU A 352 17.34 -30.58 10.94
C GLU A 352 17.99 -30.84 9.58
N ASP A 353 17.24 -30.65 8.49
CA ASP A 353 17.70 -30.82 7.11
C ASP A 353 18.60 -29.66 6.60
N GLY A 354 18.72 -28.60 7.39
CA GLY A 354 19.55 -27.44 7.09
C GLY A 354 18.87 -26.34 6.30
N ARG A 355 17.56 -26.46 6.02
CA ARG A 355 16.75 -25.32 5.56
C ARG A 355 16.52 -24.35 6.71
N ILE A 356 16.15 -23.12 6.40
CA ILE A 356 15.94 -22.06 7.38
C ILE A 356 14.51 -21.56 7.27
N VAL A 357 13.76 -21.65 8.36
CA VAL A 357 12.42 -21.03 8.46
C VAL A 357 12.58 -19.58 8.87
N VAL A 358 11.86 -18.68 8.18
CA VAL A 358 11.85 -17.24 8.47
C VAL A 358 10.41 -16.77 8.66
N ARG A 359 10.19 -15.95 9.68
CA ARG A 359 8.94 -15.22 9.95
C ARG A 359 9.28 -13.76 10.22
N ALA A 360 8.46 -12.84 9.73
CA ALA A 360 8.72 -11.42 9.92
C ALA A 360 7.42 -10.64 10.17
N THR A 361 7.51 -9.58 10.97
CA THR A 361 6.40 -8.69 11.30
C THR A 361 6.85 -7.24 11.24
N THR A 362 5.93 -6.32 10.93
CA THR A 362 6.16 -4.87 10.97
C THR A 362 5.56 -4.25 12.23
N HIS A 363 6.16 -3.17 12.70
CA HIS A 363 5.79 -2.43 13.91
C HIS A 363 5.90 -0.93 13.68
N ARG A 364 5.06 -0.13 14.32
CA ARG A 364 5.05 1.33 14.14
C ARG A 364 6.00 2.06 15.07
N THR A 365 6.18 1.55 16.26
CA THR A 365 6.97 2.22 17.28
C THR A 365 8.03 1.27 17.85
N ILE A 366 9.09 1.86 18.38
CA ILE A 366 10.10 1.08 19.09
C ILE A 366 9.52 0.37 20.32
N LYS A 367 8.50 0.97 20.93
CA LYS A 367 7.80 0.34 22.06
C LYS A 367 7.12 -0.97 21.63
N ASP A 368 6.52 -1.02 20.45
CA ASP A 368 5.92 -2.24 19.92
C ASP A 368 6.99 -3.30 19.64
N VAL A 369 8.15 -2.88 19.15
CA VAL A 369 9.32 -3.76 18.98
C VAL A 369 9.77 -4.33 20.33
N ASP A 370 9.91 -3.51 21.38
CA ASP A 370 10.27 -3.98 22.73
C ASP A 370 9.25 -4.99 23.27
N ILE A 371 7.96 -4.71 23.11
CA ILE A 371 6.88 -5.63 23.51
C ILE A 371 7.05 -6.96 22.76
N ARG A 372 7.22 -6.90 21.45
CA ARG A 372 7.37 -8.11 20.62
C ARG A 372 8.62 -8.92 21.00
N LEU A 373 9.75 -8.29 21.23
CA LEU A 373 10.97 -8.96 21.67
C LEU A 373 10.79 -9.62 23.03
N GLY A 374 10.09 -8.94 23.97
CA GLY A 374 9.76 -9.48 25.29
C GLY A 374 8.85 -10.73 25.21
N GLU A 375 7.85 -10.73 24.33
CA GLU A 375 7.00 -11.90 24.05
C GLU A 375 7.83 -13.08 23.51
N ILE A 376 8.63 -12.83 22.46
CA ILE A 376 9.49 -13.85 21.85
C ILE A 376 10.41 -14.45 22.91
N ARG A 377 11.04 -13.64 23.74
CA ARG A 377 11.95 -14.09 24.80
C ARG A 377 11.26 -14.91 25.90
N LYS A 378 10.01 -14.57 26.21
CA LYS A 378 9.19 -15.31 27.18
C LYS A 378 8.82 -16.69 26.64
N ASP A 379 8.45 -16.77 25.38
CA ASP A 379 8.01 -18.02 24.75
C ASP A 379 9.20 -18.90 24.36
N HIS A 380 10.34 -18.30 24.03
CA HIS A 380 11.53 -19.02 23.61
C HIS A 380 12.82 -18.37 24.17
N PRO A 381 13.37 -18.86 25.28
CA PRO A 381 14.51 -18.22 25.95
C PRO A 381 15.85 -18.35 25.21
N SER A 382 15.96 -19.29 24.27
CA SER A 382 17.20 -19.53 23.49
C SER A 382 17.24 -18.64 22.24
N LEU A 383 17.49 -17.33 22.43
CA LEU A 383 17.51 -16.32 21.37
C LEU A 383 18.90 -15.76 21.13
N PHE A 384 19.13 -15.34 19.88
CA PHE A 384 20.23 -14.46 19.49
C PHE A 384 19.65 -13.25 18.76
N ILE A 385 19.74 -12.07 19.36
CA ILE A 385 19.10 -10.84 18.88
C ILE A 385 20.14 -9.91 18.28
N GLN A 386 19.93 -9.56 17.03
CA GLN A 386 20.71 -8.59 16.25
C GLN A 386 19.91 -7.32 16.00
N VAL A 387 20.54 -6.16 16.11
CA VAL A 387 19.91 -4.87 15.83
C VAL A 387 20.82 -4.01 14.96
N THR A 388 20.24 -3.10 14.19
CA THR A 388 21.00 -2.07 13.48
C THR A 388 21.33 -0.89 14.41
N PRO A 389 22.35 -0.05 14.08
CA PRO A 389 22.82 1.03 14.98
C PRO A 389 21.75 2.00 15.46
N GLY A 390 20.65 2.18 14.72
CA GLY A 390 19.56 3.05 15.12
C GLY A 390 18.80 2.65 16.39
N TYR A 391 19.06 1.46 16.92
CA TYR A 391 18.40 0.91 18.10
C TYR A 391 19.23 0.91 19.38
N VAL A 392 20.53 1.22 19.31
CA VAL A 392 21.50 1.02 20.41
C VAL A 392 21.06 1.63 21.74
N ASP A 393 20.53 2.86 21.72
CA ASP A 393 20.12 3.57 22.93
C ASP A 393 18.57 3.70 23.03
N ARG A 394 17.83 2.95 22.24
CA ARG A 394 16.38 3.12 22.09
C ARG A 394 15.57 1.89 22.52
N LEU A 395 16.16 0.69 22.44
CA LEU A 395 15.53 -0.55 22.90
C LEU A 395 15.73 -0.73 24.40
N GLN A 396 14.69 -1.21 25.08
CA GLN A 396 14.75 -1.65 26.47
C GLN A 396 15.20 -3.11 26.59
N GLU A 397 14.85 -3.93 25.59
CA GLU A 397 15.27 -5.32 25.51
C GLU A 397 16.76 -5.44 25.16
N ARG A 398 17.41 -6.46 25.75
CA ARG A 398 18.82 -6.74 25.48
C ARG A 398 18.99 -7.40 24.13
N PHE A 399 20.02 -6.97 23.41
CA PHE A 399 20.46 -7.57 22.16
C PHE A 399 21.91 -8.09 22.29
N ASP A 400 22.28 -8.99 21.39
CA ASP A 400 23.58 -9.68 21.43
C ASP A 400 24.60 -9.08 20.46
N GLU A 401 24.15 -8.58 19.29
CA GLU A 401 25.05 -8.09 18.26
C GLU A 401 24.48 -6.86 17.51
N LEU A 402 25.39 -5.96 17.12
CA LEU A 402 25.11 -4.87 16.19
C LEU A 402 25.48 -5.30 14.78
N VAL A 403 24.51 -5.18 13.85
CA VAL A 403 24.73 -5.47 12.44
C VAL A 403 24.82 -4.19 11.62
N GLY A 404 25.79 -4.13 10.73
CA GLY A 404 26.07 -2.96 9.90
C GLY A 404 26.33 -3.31 8.44
N GLN A 405 27.00 -2.37 7.75
CA GLN A 405 27.28 -2.51 6.31
C GLN A 405 28.12 -3.76 5.97
N ARG A 406 29.00 -4.17 6.85
CA ARG A 406 29.90 -5.32 6.63
C ARG A 406 29.10 -6.63 6.65
N GLU A 407 28.24 -6.77 7.65
CA GLU A 407 27.33 -7.92 7.80
C GLU A 407 26.31 -7.97 6.68
N ALA A 408 25.80 -6.81 6.21
CA ALA A 408 24.84 -6.71 5.13
C ALA A 408 25.33 -7.31 3.82
N VAL A 409 26.64 -7.21 3.51
CA VAL A 409 27.24 -7.84 2.30
C VAL A 409 27.18 -9.36 2.41
N ALA A 410 27.62 -9.92 3.53
CA ALA A 410 27.61 -11.35 3.78
C ALA A 410 26.19 -11.92 3.86
N ALA A 411 25.28 -11.21 4.52
CA ALA A 411 23.89 -11.57 4.66
C ALA A 411 23.16 -11.56 3.31
N THR A 412 23.44 -10.56 2.45
CA THR A 412 22.87 -10.50 1.09
C THR A 412 23.32 -11.69 0.26
N GLN A 413 24.61 -12.03 0.28
CA GLN A 413 25.13 -13.17 -0.46
C GLN A 413 24.54 -14.50 0.03
N ASN A 414 24.39 -14.65 1.35
CA ASN A 414 23.76 -15.81 1.96
C ASN A 414 22.29 -15.93 1.56
N LEU A 415 21.54 -14.84 1.57
CA LEU A 415 20.13 -14.83 1.17
C LEU A 415 19.95 -15.28 -0.28
N LEU A 416 20.78 -14.79 -1.21
CA LEU A 416 20.76 -15.21 -2.60
C LEU A 416 21.01 -16.72 -2.74
N ASP A 417 22.00 -17.24 -2.02
CA ASP A 417 22.33 -18.67 -2.00
C ASP A 417 21.21 -19.53 -1.39
N LEU A 418 20.55 -19.04 -0.33
CA LEU A 418 19.41 -19.72 0.29
C LEU A 418 18.22 -19.82 -0.67
N PHE A 419 17.89 -18.75 -1.39
CA PHE A 419 16.83 -18.77 -2.40
C PHE A 419 17.21 -19.65 -3.59
N ASP A 420 18.44 -19.56 -4.10
CA ASP A 420 18.89 -20.37 -5.25
C ASP A 420 18.80 -21.88 -4.95
N ARG A 421 19.17 -22.30 -3.74
CA ARG A 421 19.09 -23.68 -3.27
C ARG A 421 17.73 -24.09 -2.72
N ARG A 422 16.71 -23.19 -2.65
CA ARG A 422 15.43 -23.46 -1.99
C ARG A 422 15.59 -23.85 -0.51
N ALA A 423 16.57 -23.29 0.14
CA ALA A 423 16.93 -23.58 1.52
C ALA A 423 16.39 -22.56 2.52
N ILE A 424 15.65 -21.56 2.08
CA ILE A 424 14.87 -20.64 2.93
C ILE A 424 13.40 -21.01 2.82
N LEU A 425 12.68 -21.01 3.95
CA LEU A 425 11.25 -21.25 4.01
C LEU A 425 10.57 -20.05 4.67
N HIS A 426 9.50 -19.58 4.09
CA HIS A 426 8.74 -18.43 4.60
C HIS A 426 7.24 -18.65 4.46
N GLU A 427 6.46 -17.94 5.27
CA GLU A 427 5.01 -17.89 5.14
C GLU A 427 4.60 -17.06 3.91
N ASP A 428 3.37 -17.25 3.46
CA ASP A 428 2.78 -16.44 2.39
C ASP A 428 2.38 -15.05 2.92
N SER A 429 3.37 -14.17 3.04
CA SER A 429 3.22 -12.79 3.52
C SER A 429 3.33 -11.79 2.38
N GLU A 430 2.21 -11.16 2.01
CA GLU A 430 2.21 -10.09 1.00
C GLU A 430 3.12 -8.93 1.39
N THR A 431 3.17 -8.56 2.68
CA THR A 431 4.04 -7.50 3.17
C THR A 431 5.51 -7.85 2.98
N LEU A 432 5.91 -9.07 3.34
CA LEU A 432 7.30 -9.52 3.15
C LEU A 432 7.67 -9.58 1.66
N LEU A 433 6.77 -10.09 0.82
CA LEU A 433 6.96 -10.12 -0.63
C LEU A 433 7.14 -8.72 -1.20
N GLU A 434 6.30 -7.76 -0.81
CA GLU A 434 6.41 -6.37 -1.25
C GLU A 434 7.75 -5.74 -0.85
N HIS A 435 8.23 -5.95 0.38
CA HIS A 435 9.54 -5.48 0.81
C HIS A 435 10.69 -6.10 0.00
N PHE A 436 10.60 -7.38 -0.33
CA PHE A 436 11.58 -8.02 -1.21
C PHE A 436 11.51 -7.50 -2.64
N THR A 437 10.32 -7.30 -3.19
CA THR A 437 10.15 -6.78 -4.56
C THR A 437 10.57 -5.32 -4.70
N GLN A 438 10.48 -4.54 -3.64
CA GLN A 438 10.97 -3.15 -3.58
C GLN A 438 12.48 -3.05 -3.32
N SER A 439 13.14 -4.15 -2.99
CA SER A 439 14.57 -4.17 -2.78
C SER A 439 15.35 -4.27 -4.10
N ASN A 440 16.59 -3.83 -4.06
CA ASN A 440 17.56 -3.99 -5.14
C ASN A 440 18.87 -4.57 -4.58
N ILE A 441 19.52 -5.42 -5.34
CA ILE A 441 20.87 -5.89 -5.02
C ILE A 441 21.86 -5.06 -5.84
N SER A 442 22.59 -4.19 -5.17
CA SER A 442 23.55 -3.29 -5.81
C SER A 442 24.98 -3.54 -5.33
N LYS A 443 25.94 -3.35 -6.25
CA LYS A 443 27.37 -3.46 -5.91
C LYS A 443 27.80 -2.19 -5.17
N ARG A 444 28.32 -2.35 -3.96
CA ARG A 444 28.92 -1.27 -3.15
C ARG A 444 30.36 -1.62 -2.80
N GLN A 445 31.09 -0.69 -2.16
CA GLN A 445 32.43 -1.01 -1.64
C GLN A 445 32.33 -2.25 -0.72
N GLY A 446 33.01 -3.32 -1.10
CA GLY A 446 33.04 -4.58 -0.35
C GLY A 446 32.15 -5.71 -0.86
N GLY A 447 31.23 -5.45 -1.80
CA GLY A 447 30.41 -6.53 -2.38
C GLY A 447 28.97 -6.11 -2.75
N TRP A 448 28.12 -7.10 -2.92
CA TRP A 448 26.70 -6.92 -3.22
C TRP A 448 25.90 -6.74 -1.93
N THR A 449 25.00 -5.75 -1.88
CA THR A 449 24.17 -5.49 -0.71
C THR A 449 22.74 -5.16 -1.12
N MET A 450 21.80 -5.59 -0.27
CA MET A 450 20.39 -5.25 -0.40
C MET A 450 20.17 -3.80 0.02
N THR A 451 19.54 -3.04 -0.86
CA THR A 451 19.18 -1.62 -0.66
C THR A 451 17.75 -1.39 -1.09
N ALA A 452 17.11 -0.36 -0.57
CA ALA A 452 15.86 0.14 -1.13
C ALA A 452 16.10 0.64 -2.56
N ARG A 453 15.10 0.50 -3.42
CA ARG A 453 15.10 1.15 -4.73
C ARG A 453 14.89 2.64 -4.54
N MET A 454 15.53 3.45 -5.38
CA MET A 454 15.29 4.89 -5.37
C MET A 454 13.81 5.18 -5.64
N GLY A 455 13.19 5.98 -4.77
CA GLY A 455 11.78 6.35 -4.86
C GLY A 455 10.78 5.28 -4.39
N HIS A 456 11.25 4.17 -3.84
CA HIS A 456 10.42 3.14 -3.21
C HIS A 456 10.59 3.19 -1.69
N GLY A 457 9.53 2.80 -0.97
CA GLY A 457 9.52 2.74 0.50
C GLY A 457 10.59 1.83 1.09
N GLY A 458 10.59 1.73 2.40
CA GLY A 458 11.58 0.96 3.13
C GLY A 458 11.59 -0.51 2.75
N VAL A 459 12.77 -1.11 2.84
CA VAL A 459 12.97 -2.56 2.66
C VAL A 459 13.37 -3.21 3.99
N TYR A 460 13.00 -2.57 5.08
CA TYR A 460 13.45 -2.94 6.42
C TYR A 460 12.96 -4.33 6.83
N MET A 461 11.76 -4.76 6.45
CA MET A 461 11.28 -6.11 6.73
C MET A 461 12.08 -7.18 5.97
N ALA A 462 12.38 -6.95 4.69
CA ALA A 462 13.25 -7.84 3.91
C ALA A 462 14.68 -7.88 4.45
N ARG A 463 15.21 -6.74 4.93
CA ARG A 463 16.54 -6.66 5.54
C ARG A 463 16.57 -7.36 6.90
N ALA A 464 15.54 -7.20 7.74
CA ALA A 464 15.42 -7.95 8.98
C ALA A 464 15.38 -9.46 8.70
N ALA A 465 14.58 -9.92 7.76
CA ALA A 465 14.52 -11.32 7.33
C ALA A 465 15.88 -11.83 6.84
N MET A 466 16.60 -11.02 6.05
CA MET A 466 17.94 -11.32 5.55
C MET A 466 18.96 -11.51 6.70
N PHE A 467 19.00 -10.60 7.68
CA PHE A 467 19.92 -10.68 8.80
C PHE A 467 19.59 -11.89 9.71
N ALA A 468 18.30 -12.10 10.01
CA ALA A 468 17.85 -13.24 10.81
C ALA A 468 18.23 -14.56 10.15
N ALA A 469 17.99 -14.73 8.83
CA ALA A 469 18.35 -15.91 8.07
C ALA A 469 19.87 -16.13 8.02
N TYR A 470 20.66 -15.06 7.86
CA TYR A 470 22.11 -15.15 7.87
C TYR A 470 22.66 -15.63 9.21
N GLN A 471 22.13 -15.13 10.32
CA GLN A 471 22.55 -15.60 11.65
C GLN A 471 22.10 -17.04 11.89
N ALA A 472 20.88 -17.40 11.48
CA ALA A 472 20.39 -18.77 11.58
C ALA A 472 21.26 -19.76 10.79
N SER A 473 21.84 -19.33 9.65
CA SER A 473 22.76 -20.14 8.85
C SER A 473 24.07 -20.49 9.60
N LYS A 474 24.46 -19.70 10.59
CA LYS A 474 25.65 -19.91 11.43
C LYS A 474 25.35 -20.69 12.70
N THR A 475 24.07 -20.82 13.03
CA THR A 475 23.62 -21.44 14.28
C THR A 475 23.64 -22.97 14.13
N PRO A 476 24.04 -23.72 15.19
CA PRO A 476 23.99 -25.18 15.16
C PRO A 476 22.58 -25.69 14.88
N ARG A 477 22.47 -26.73 14.03
CA ARG A 477 21.20 -27.39 13.74
C ARG A 477 20.69 -28.14 14.97
N PRO A 478 19.36 -28.21 15.20
CA PRO A 478 18.81 -29.09 16.21
C PRO A 478 19.19 -30.54 15.87
N MET A 479 19.61 -31.30 16.89
CA MET A 479 19.92 -32.73 16.69
C MET A 479 18.61 -33.52 16.64
N ALA A 480 18.50 -34.41 15.66
CA ALA A 480 17.42 -35.37 15.60
C ALA A 480 17.30 -36.13 16.93
N ARG A 481 16.17 -36.05 17.61
CA ARG A 481 15.93 -36.91 18.79
C ARG A 481 15.83 -38.35 18.32
N ILE A 482 16.85 -39.16 18.56
CA ILE A 482 16.80 -40.61 18.38
C ILE A 482 15.81 -41.14 19.42
N HIS A 483 14.56 -41.37 19.00
CA HIS A 483 13.60 -42.12 19.78
C HIS A 483 14.06 -43.58 19.86
N THR A 484 14.91 -43.89 20.83
CA THR A 484 15.16 -45.26 21.24
C THR A 484 13.86 -45.82 21.78
N ARG A 485 13.11 -46.54 20.91
CA ARG A 485 12.04 -47.43 21.39
C ARG A 485 12.68 -48.43 22.35
N ARG A 486 12.58 -48.20 23.65
CA ARG A 486 12.76 -49.28 24.63
C ARG A 486 11.69 -50.33 24.29
N ARG A 487 12.13 -51.45 23.75
CA ARG A 487 11.34 -52.66 23.72
C ARG A 487 11.15 -53.08 25.20
N ALA A 488 9.89 -53.11 25.63
CA ALA A 488 9.44 -53.76 26.84
C ALA A 488 9.30 -55.26 26.54
#